data_ae2de37956c0017698d63456372b3b85
#
_entry.id   ae2de37956c0017698d63456372b3b85
#
_cell.length_a   1.000
_cell.length_b   1.000
_cell.length_c   1.000
_cell.angle_alpha   90.00
_cell.angle_beta   90.00
_cell.angle_gamma   90.00
#
_symmetry.space_group_name_H-M   'P 1'
#
loop_
_entity.id
_entity.type
_entity.pdbx_description
1 polymer ?
#
loop_
_entity_poly.entity_id
_entity_poly.type
_entity_poly.pdbx_seq_one_letter_code
_entity_poly.pdbx_strand_id
1 'polypeptide(L)'
;DSSTRDIIADILASPVPVAVFVTPAGARAASAGTYILYGSHLAAMTPGAHLGAATPVQMGGSNPLSPAEPEGEAGEAAQAQGGDAMTAKITNDAVAYIRSLAGLQGRNAEWAALAVREAATLTAREAYDQAVIEILARDLDDLLAQADGRTVQLDGDPHVLRTAGATVEQLSPDWRARALAVITNPNIAYILLMIGVYGLIFEFMSPGAVGPGAVGAVCLVVGLFALNMLPVDYAGAALMLLGIGLLVAEAVMPGLGVFGVAGAISLAIGSMLLIRDMPGYRLSPYVVAATVGLSLAFFLIALRSALKAARRQVVTGAQSLSHATGEVRRWAGAEGLIHTQGEDWQARSPAPLVAGQKVRVTGRDGLTLIVEPVLDTEPPAA
;
A
#
# COMPACT_ATOMS: atom_id res chain seq x y z
N ASP A 1 -14.24 -1.18 -17.71
CA ASP A 1 -15.27 -1.16 -18.79
C ASP A 1 -16.21 0.04 -18.73
N SER A 2 -16.81 0.40 -17.59
CA SER A 2 -17.69 1.58 -17.50
C SER A 2 -17.00 2.86 -17.93
N SER A 3 -15.84 3.19 -17.37
CA SER A 3 -15.09 4.41 -17.72
C SER A 3 -14.71 4.51 -19.20
N THR A 4 -14.41 3.39 -19.85
CA THR A 4 -14.16 3.37 -21.31
C THR A 4 -15.40 3.71 -22.09
N ARG A 5 -16.56 3.16 -21.70
CA ARG A 5 -17.84 3.49 -22.33
C ARG A 5 -18.24 4.94 -22.10
N ASP A 6 -17.99 5.48 -20.90
CA ASP A 6 -18.26 6.89 -20.58
C ASP A 6 -17.41 7.82 -21.45
N ILE A 7 -16.09 7.56 -21.57
CA ILE A 7 -15.18 8.32 -22.45
C ILE A 7 -15.67 8.28 -23.91
N ILE A 8 -16.07 7.12 -24.40
CA ILE A 8 -16.55 6.97 -25.77
C ILE A 8 -17.88 7.69 -25.96
N ALA A 9 -18.79 7.63 -24.99
CA ALA A 9 -20.04 8.36 -25.01
C ALA A 9 -19.80 9.88 -25.05
N ASP A 10 -18.87 10.39 -24.27
CA ASP A 10 -18.47 11.81 -24.28
C ASP A 10 -17.83 12.21 -25.62
N ILE A 11 -17.02 11.34 -26.23
CA ILE A 11 -16.45 11.58 -27.57
C ILE A 11 -17.57 11.67 -28.61
N LEU A 12 -18.48 10.71 -28.63
CA LEU A 12 -19.57 10.64 -29.60
C LEU A 12 -20.57 11.79 -29.43
N ALA A 13 -20.79 12.27 -28.19
CA ALA A 13 -21.64 13.41 -27.87
C ALA A 13 -20.93 14.76 -27.98
N SER A 14 -19.63 14.77 -28.34
CA SER A 14 -18.85 16.00 -28.40
C SER A 14 -19.35 16.94 -29.51
N PRO A 15 -19.62 18.24 -29.22
CA PRO A 15 -19.99 19.21 -30.22
C PRO A 15 -18.82 19.66 -31.12
N VAL A 16 -17.63 19.16 -30.87
CA VAL A 16 -16.41 19.41 -31.65
C VAL A 16 -15.75 18.10 -32.09
N PRO A 17 -15.10 18.08 -33.27
CA PRO A 17 -14.41 16.88 -33.71
C PRO A 17 -13.32 16.43 -32.73
N VAL A 18 -13.31 15.17 -32.34
CA VAL A 18 -12.31 14.55 -31.47
C VAL A 18 -11.42 13.64 -32.32
N ALA A 19 -10.13 13.95 -32.38
CA ALA A 19 -9.12 13.09 -33.01
C ALA A 19 -8.35 12.31 -31.96
N VAL A 20 -8.18 11.00 -32.19
CA VAL A 20 -7.30 10.15 -31.36
C VAL A 20 -6.02 9.85 -32.13
N PHE A 21 -4.89 10.23 -31.55
CA PHE A 21 -3.57 10.07 -32.15
C PHE A 21 -2.66 9.19 -31.27
N VAL A 22 -2.31 8.00 -31.78
CA VAL A 22 -1.43 7.06 -31.08
C VAL A 22 0.02 7.43 -31.37
N THR A 23 0.66 8.12 -30.44
CA THR A 23 2.02 8.70 -30.55
C THR A 23 2.72 8.63 -29.18
N PRO A 24 4.06 8.67 -29.08
CA PRO A 24 5.07 8.64 -30.14
C PRO A 24 5.32 7.25 -30.75
N ALA A 25 6.34 7.08 -31.58
CA ALA A 25 6.77 5.77 -32.07
C ALA A 25 7.02 4.81 -30.90
N GLY A 26 6.49 3.58 -31.00
CA GLY A 26 6.46 2.60 -29.92
C GLY A 26 5.23 2.70 -28.99
N ALA A 27 4.39 3.73 -29.15
CA ALA A 27 3.12 3.83 -28.42
C ALA A 27 2.16 2.71 -28.82
N ARG A 28 1.24 2.39 -27.88
CA ARG A 28 0.29 1.29 -28.05
C ARG A 28 -1.12 1.74 -27.67
N ALA A 29 -2.08 1.57 -28.57
CA ALA A 29 -3.49 1.64 -28.29
C ALA A 29 -4.05 0.22 -28.10
N ALA A 30 -4.01 -0.31 -26.88
CA ALA A 30 -4.53 -1.64 -26.59
C ALA A 30 -5.70 -1.59 -25.63
N SER A 31 -6.53 -2.68 -25.61
CA SER A 31 -7.69 -2.79 -24.74
C SER A 31 -8.59 -1.56 -24.88
N ALA A 32 -8.83 -0.78 -23.83
CA ALA A 32 -9.62 0.45 -23.85
C ALA A 32 -9.18 1.43 -24.95
N GLY A 33 -7.87 1.55 -25.20
CA GLY A 33 -7.31 2.44 -26.23
C GLY A 33 -7.79 2.10 -27.65
N THR A 34 -8.00 0.81 -27.96
CA THR A 34 -8.56 0.38 -29.23
C THR A 34 -10.02 0.84 -29.38
N TYR A 35 -10.84 0.69 -28.32
CA TYR A 35 -12.22 1.14 -28.34
C TYR A 35 -12.35 2.66 -28.46
N ILE A 36 -11.51 3.40 -27.71
CA ILE A 36 -11.48 4.88 -27.76
C ILE A 36 -11.10 5.35 -29.17
N LEU A 37 -10.10 4.70 -29.79
CA LEU A 37 -9.72 4.99 -31.18
C LEU A 37 -10.89 4.73 -32.14
N TYR A 38 -11.59 3.62 -32.00
CA TYR A 38 -12.76 3.31 -32.82
C TYR A 38 -13.95 4.26 -32.58
N GLY A 39 -14.09 4.82 -31.40
CA GLY A 39 -15.12 5.81 -31.06
C GLY A 39 -14.79 7.24 -31.49
N SER A 40 -13.53 7.54 -31.85
CA SER A 40 -13.11 8.90 -32.24
C SER A 40 -13.63 9.30 -33.62
N HIS A 41 -13.82 10.60 -33.87
CA HIS A 41 -14.22 11.13 -35.15
C HIS A 41 -13.11 11.04 -36.20
N LEU A 42 -11.84 11.05 -35.75
CA LEU A 42 -10.66 10.88 -36.59
C LEU A 42 -9.63 10.03 -35.84
N ALA A 43 -9.13 8.98 -36.48
CA ALA A 43 -8.11 8.11 -35.90
C ALA A 43 -6.78 8.24 -36.64
N ALA A 44 -5.70 8.42 -35.90
CA ALA A 44 -4.36 8.56 -36.43
C ALA A 44 -3.34 7.77 -35.62
N MET A 45 -2.28 7.34 -36.27
CA MET A 45 -1.15 6.66 -35.62
C MET A 45 0.20 7.15 -36.17
N THR A 46 1.21 7.16 -35.31
CA THR A 46 2.60 7.38 -35.73
C THR A 46 3.23 6.07 -36.26
N PRO A 47 4.06 6.11 -37.28
CA PRO A 47 4.86 4.96 -37.71
C PRO A 47 5.63 4.34 -36.53
N GLY A 48 5.53 3.00 -36.38
CA GLY A 48 6.10 2.29 -35.24
C GLY A 48 5.19 2.18 -34.01
N ALA A 49 4.00 2.80 -34.00
CA ALA A 49 2.94 2.52 -33.06
C ALA A 49 2.14 1.28 -33.47
N HIS A 50 1.38 0.69 -32.54
CA HIS A 50 0.52 -0.45 -32.80
C HIS A 50 -0.78 -0.36 -32.00
N LEU A 51 -1.82 -1.08 -32.47
CA LEU A 51 -3.11 -1.14 -31.78
C LEU A 51 -3.68 -2.57 -31.79
N GLY A 52 -4.65 -2.83 -30.93
CA GLY A 52 -5.36 -4.11 -30.86
C GLY A 52 -5.42 -4.71 -29.46
N ALA A 53 -5.44 -6.05 -29.38
CA ALA A 53 -5.55 -6.77 -28.11
C ALA A 53 -6.70 -6.25 -27.23
N ALA A 54 -7.92 -6.21 -27.78
CA ALA A 54 -9.10 -5.60 -27.17
C ALA A 54 -10.01 -6.62 -26.45
N THR A 55 -9.53 -7.85 -26.22
CA THR A 55 -10.27 -8.90 -25.52
C THR A 55 -10.58 -8.46 -24.10
N PRO A 56 -11.87 -8.56 -23.65
CA PRO A 56 -12.22 -8.27 -22.28
C PRO A 56 -11.54 -9.23 -21.30
N VAL A 57 -10.82 -8.71 -20.33
CA VAL A 57 -10.26 -9.49 -19.23
C VAL A 57 -11.12 -9.28 -17.98
N GLN A 58 -11.55 -10.36 -17.34
CA GLN A 58 -12.20 -10.26 -16.03
C GLN A 58 -11.15 -9.92 -14.99
N MET A 59 -11.17 -8.70 -14.47
CA MET A 59 -10.44 -8.32 -13.26
C MET A 59 -11.25 -8.73 -12.02
N GLY A 60 -11.43 -10.02 -11.82
CA GLY A 60 -12.08 -10.61 -10.66
C GLY A 60 -11.51 -11.99 -10.46
N GLY A 61 -10.51 -12.10 -9.59
CA GLY A 61 -10.09 -13.40 -9.06
C GLY A 61 -11.27 -14.04 -8.34
N SER A 62 -11.39 -15.37 -8.43
CA SER A 62 -12.23 -16.18 -7.54
C SER A 62 -12.12 -15.63 -6.11
N ASN A 63 -13.25 -15.26 -5.52
CA ASN A 63 -13.30 -14.78 -4.15
C ASN A 63 -12.80 -15.92 -3.22
N PRO A 64 -11.63 -15.79 -2.57
CA PRO A 64 -11.10 -16.86 -1.72
C PRO A 64 -11.95 -17.09 -0.45
N LEU A 65 -12.98 -16.26 -0.25
CA LEU A 65 -13.92 -16.37 0.87
C LEU A 65 -15.27 -17.00 0.45
N SER A 66 -15.43 -17.44 -0.78
CA SER A 66 -16.59 -18.28 -1.14
C SER A 66 -16.44 -19.62 -0.41
N PRO A 67 -17.46 -20.07 0.35
CA PRO A 67 -17.41 -21.40 0.96
C PRO A 67 -17.15 -22.43 -0.14
N ALA A 68 -16.16 -23.30 0.06
CA ALA A 68 -15.94 -24.43 -0.81
C ALA A 68 -17.19 -25.33 -0.74
N GLU A 69 -17.97 -25.36 -1.80
CA GLU A 69 -18.99 -26.39 -1.95
C GLU A 69 -18.28 -27.74 -2.13
N PRO A 70 -18.87 -28.84 -1.62
CA PRO A 70 -18.20 -30.11 -1.59
C PRO A 70 -17.84 -30.60 -3.00
N GLU A 71 -16.57 -30.93 -3.19
CA GLU A 71 -15.99 -31.48 -4.41
C GLU A 71 -16.71 -32.78 -4.81
N GLY A 72 -17.60 -32.68 -5.80
CA GLY A 72 -18.10 -33.82 -6.55
C GLY A 72 -17.85 -33.57 -8.03
N GLU A 73 -17.45 -34.59 -8.76
CA GLU A 73 -17.13 -34.55 -10.20
C GLU A 73 -18.22 -33.87 -11.08
N ALA A 74 -19.44 -33.69 -10.57
CA ALA A 74 -20.53 -32.94 -11.22
C ALA A 74 -20.38 -31.40 -11.03
N GLY A 75 -19.62 -30.91 -10.02
CA GLY A 75 -19.44 -29.49 -9.75
C GLY A 75 -18.40 -28.81 -10.66
N GLU A 76 -17.34 -29.52 -11.03
CA GLU A 76 -16.31 -28.99 -11.95
C GLU A 76 -16.85 -28.75 -13.37
N ALA A 77 -17.69 -29.67 -13.89
CA ALA A 77 -18.30 -29.51 -15.19
C ALA A 77 -19.31 -28.35 -15.24
N ALA A 78 -20.03 -28.09 -14.15
CA ALA A 78 -21.00 -26.99 -14.06
C ALA A 78 -20.32 -25.63 -13.90
N GLN A 79 -19.21 -25.54 -13.16
CA GLN A 79 -18.40 -24.32 -12.99
C GLN A 79 -17.62 -23.97 -14.25
N ALA A 80 -17.06 -24.97 -14.97
CA ALA A 80 -16.41 -24.77 -16.25
C ALA A 80 -17.41 -24.24 -17.30
N GLN A 81 -18.60 -24.84 -17.41
CA GLN A 81 -19.63 -24.40 -18.32
C GLN A 81 -20.22 -23.01 -17.99
N GLY A 82 -20.33 -22.67 -16.71
CA GLY A 82 -20.76 -21.34 -16.25
C GLY A 82 -19.72 -20.24 -16.54
N GLY A 83 -18.45 -20.52 -16.36
CA GLY A 83 -17.34 -19.62 -16.67
C GLY A 83 -17.21 -19.36 -18.17
N ASP A 84 -17.29 -20.41 -18.99
CA ASP A 84 -17.23 -20.31 -20.44
C ASP A 84 -18.43 -19.54 -21.02
N ALA A 85 -19.64 -19.79 -20.53
CA ALA A 85 -20.83 -19.07 -20.95
C ALA A 85 -20.79 -17.58 -20.60
N MET A 86 -20.28 -17.21 -19.41
CA MET A 86 -20.14 -15.83 -19.00
C MET A 86 -19.07 -15.11 -19.81
N THR A 87 -17.94 -15.76 -20.05
CA THR A 87 -16.85 -15.24 -20.90
C THR A 87 -17.32 -15.03 -22.33
N ALA A 88 -18.06 -15.99 -22.89
CA ALA A 88 -18.65 -15.88 -24.22
C ALA A 88 -19.64 -14.70 -24.30
N LYS A 89 -20.49 -14.50 -23.29
CA LYS A 89 -21.43 -13.37 -23.22
C LYS A 89 -20.71 -12.03 -23.22
N ILE A 90 -19.68 -11.86 -22.39
CA ILE A 90 -18.88 -10.63 -22.29
C ILE A 90 -18.15 -10.37 -23.61
N THR A 91 -17.56 -11.39 -24.20
CA THR A 91 -16.86 -11.27 -25.50
C THR A 91 -17.80 -10.89 -26.61
N ASN A 92 -18.98 -11.49 -26.68
CA ASN A 92 -19.99 -11.19 -27.71
C ASN A 92 -20.55 -9.76 -27.58
N ASP A 93 -20.78 -9.28 -26.33
CA ASP A 93 -21.18 -7.89 -26.08
C ASP A 93 -20.07 -6.91 -26.53
N ALA A 94 -18.84 -7.21 -26.21
CA ALA A 94 -17.68 -6.41 -26.60
C ALA A 94 -17.47 -6.36 -28.12
N VAL A 95 -17.69 -7.50 -28.82
CA VAL A 95 -17.66 -7.57 -30.30
C VAL A 95 -18.79 -6.74 -30.91
N ALA A 96 -20.01 -6.86 -30.37
CA ALA A 96 -21.13 -6.07 -30.84
C ALA A 96 -20.88 -4.56 -30.68
N TYR A 97 -20.34 -4.18 -29.54
CA TYR A 97 -20.02 -2.79 -29.23
C TYR A 97 -18.95 -2.21 -30.17
N ILE A 98 -17.81 -2.89 -30.35
CA ILE A 98 -16.74 -2.35 -31.22
C ILE A 98 -17.16 -2.34 -32.70
N ARG A 99 -17.98 -3.31 -33.15
CA ARG A 99 -18.56 -3.31 -34.49
C ARG A 99 -19.52 -2.13 -34.70
N SER A 100 -20.30 -1.78 -33.68
CA SER A 100 -21.16 -0.60 -33.72
C SER A 100 -20.32 0.69 -33.88
N LEU A 101 -19.25 0.85 -33.12
CA LEU A 101 -18.34 1.97 -33.27
C LEU A 101 -17.68 2.03 -34.66
N ALA A 102 -17.24 0.86 -35.15
CA ALA A 102 -16.68 0.77 -36.52
C ALA A 102 -17.67 1.19 -37.58
N GLY A 103 -18.92 0.80 -37.46
CA GLY A 103 -19.99 1.20 -38.38
C GLY A 103 -20.29 2.68 -38.36
N LEU A 104 -20.30 3.32 -37.18
CA LEU A 104 -20.54 4.75 -37.02
C LEU A 104 -19.46 5.59 -37.70
N GLN A 105 -18.21 5.14 -37.67
CA GLN A 105 -17.06 5.89 -38.21
C GLN A 105 -16.61 5.39 -39.58
N GLY A 106 -17.28 4.36 -40.17
CA GLY A 106 -16.93 3.81 -41.48
C GLY A 106 -15.59 3.01 -41.47
N ARG A 107 -15.18 2.48 -40.31
CA ARG A 107 -13.96 1.71 -40.14
C ARG A 107 -14.12 0.20 -40.31
N ASN A 108 -13.04 -0.53 -40.40
CA ASN A 108 -13.05 -1.97 -40.58
C ASN A 108 -13.63 -2.71 -39.37
N ALA A 109 -14.92 -3.14 -39.51
CA ALA A 109 -15.66 -3.85 -38.45
C ALA A 109 -15.22 -5.34 -38.32
N GLU A 110 -14.71 -5.94 -39.38
CA GLU A 110 -14.25 -7.35 -39.35
C GLU A 110 -12.97 -7.45 -38.51
N TRP A 111 -12.01 -6.59 -38.78
CA TRP A 111 -10.80 -6.56 -37.96
C TRP A 111 -11.11 -6.16 -36.50
N ALA A 112 -12.01 -5.22 -36.27
CA ALA A 112 -12.43 -4.84 -34.93
C ALA A 112 -12.92 -6.08 -34.13
N ALA A 113 -13.69 -6.97 -34.77
CA ALA A 113 -14.13 -8.21 -34.13
C ALA A 113 -12.96 -9.18 -33.83
N LEU A 114 -11.94 -9.25 -34.70
CA LEU A 114 -10.73 -10.07 -34.46
C LEU A 114 -9.90 -9.51 -33.29
N ALA A 115 -9.77 -8.19 -33.18
CA ALA A 115 -9.08 -7.56 -32.07
C ALA A 115 -9.69 -7.91 -30.70
N VAL A 116 -11.01 -8.17 -30.65
CA VAL A 116 -11.73 -8.59 -29.44
C VAL A 116 -11.69 -10.09 -29.22
N ARG A 117 -11.95 -10.90 -30.29
CA ARG A 117 -12.06 -12.35 -30.14
C ARG A 117 -10.71 -13.05 -30.01
N GLU A 118 -9.71 -12.59 -30.77
CA GLU A 118 -8.41 -13.24 -30.96
C GLU A 118 -7.25 -12.39 -30.43
N ALA A 119 -7.55 -11.27 -29.78
CA ALA A 119 -6.54 -10.29 -29.38
C ALA A 119 -5.63 -9.83 -30.52
N ALA A 120 -6.14 -9.79 -31.75
CA ALA A 120 -5.39 -9.40 -32.93
C ALA A 120 -4.80 -8.00 -32.78
N THR A 121 -3.60 -7.80 -33.34
CA THR A 121 -2.88 -6.52 -33.30
C THR A 121 -2.44 -6.14 -34.69
N LEU A 122 -2.39 -4.83 -34.97
CA LEU A 122 -1.83 -4.26 -36.20
C LEU A 122 -0.77 -3.22 -35.88
N THR A 123 0.23 -3.16 -36.75
CA THR A 123 1.12 -2.01 -36.84
C THR A 123 0.37 -0.80 -37.40
N ALA A 124 0.89 0.41 -37.17
CA ALA A 124 0.27 1.63 -37.72
C ALA A 124 0.07 1.59 -39.25
N ARG A 125 0.99 0.97 -39.98
CA ARG A 125 0.89 0.82 -41.42
C ARG A 125 -0.22 -0.14 -41.85
N GLU A 126 -0.29 -1.30 -41.23
CA GLU A 126 -1.36 -2.28 -41.50
C GLU A 126 -2.75 -1.72 -41.13
N ALA A 127 -2.82 -0.94 -40.02
CA ALA A 127 -4.05 -0.28 -39.57
C ALA A 127 -4.55 0.73 -40.62
N TYR A 128 -3.64 1.47 -41.22
CA TYR A 128 -3.97 2.39 -42.33
C TYR A 128 -4.41 1.63 -43.59
N ASP A 129 -3.63 0.62 -43.98
CA ASP A 129 -3.91 -0.18 -45.19
C ASP A 129 -5.23 -0.97 -45.08
N GLN A 130 -5.65 -1.35 -43.86
CA GLN A 130 -6.89 -2.05 -43.59
C GLN A 130 -8.07 -1.12 -43.23
N ALA A 131 -7.93 0.19 -43.39
CA ALA A 131 -8.95 1.18 -43.07
C ALA A 131 -9.47 1.10 -41.60
N VAL A 132 -8.55 0.84 -40.67
CA VAL A 132 -8.78 0.93 -39.23
C VAL A 132 -8.53 2.34 -38.71
N ILE A 133 -7.60 3.06 -39.36
CA ILE A 133 -7.30 4.46 -39.11
C ILE A 133 -7.32 5.26 -40.42
N GLU A 134 -7.54 6.56 -40.31
CA GLU A 134 -7.63 7.47 -41.46
C GLU A 134 -6.30 8.15 -41.79
N ILE A 135 -5.39 8.29 -40.79
CA ILE A 135 -4.16 9.06 -40.95
C ILE A 135 -2.97 8.32 -40.36
N LEU A 136 -1.89 8.27 -41.13
CA LEU A 136 -0.56 7.87 -40.68
C LEU A 136 0.31 9.11 -40.62
N ALA A 137 0.53 9.67 -39.40
CA ALA A 137 1.24 10.92 -39.18
C ALA A 137 2.50 10.72 -38.35
N ARG A 138 3.56 11.46 -38.68
CA ARG A 138 4.85 11.39 -37.94
C ARG A 138 4.78 12.15 -36.61
N ASP A 139 4.06 13.26 -36.60
CA ASP A 139 3.92 14.17 -35.47
C ASP A 139 2.58 14.92 -35.55
N LEU A 140 2.34 15.84 -34.61
CA LEU A 140 1.10 16.58 -34.54
C LEU A 140 0.92 17.54 -35.72
N ASP A 141 1.98 18.16 -36.21
CA ASP A 141 1.93 19.08 -37.33
C ASP A 141 1.57 18.34 -38.63
N ASP A 142 2.13 17.15 -38.83
CA ASP A 142 1.81 16.26 -39.95
C ASP A 142 0.35 15.76 -39.85
N LEU A 143 -0.11 15.45 -38.62
CA LEU A 143 -1.53 15.10 -38.38
C LEU A 143 -2.46 16.25 -38.80
N LEU A 144 -2.21 17.46 -38.31
CA LEU A 144 -3.03 18.63 -38.61
C LEU A 144 -3.03 18.94 -40.11
N ALA A 145 -1.89 18.84 -40.78
CA ALA A 145 -1.80 19.05 -42.21
C ALA A 145 -2.59 18.01 -43.03
N GLN A 146 -2.61 16.74 -42.58
CA GLN A 146 -3.36 15.67 -43.25
C GLN A 146 -4.87 15.68 -42.88
N ALA A 147 -5.23 16.25 -41.75
CA ALA A 147 -6.62 16.37 -41.30
C ALA A 147 -7.34 17.52 -42.00
N ASP A 148 -6.62 18.54 -42.47
CA ASP A 148 -7.22 19.73 -43.08
C ASP A 148 -8.04 19.38 -44.33
N GLY A 149 -9.25 19.91 -44.43
CA GLY A 149 -10.18 19.64 -45.50
C GLY A 149 -10.88 18.28 -45.45
N ARG A 150 -10.54 17.38 -44.51
CA ARG A 150 -11.26 16.11 -44.33
C ARG A 150 -12.65 16.36 -43.74
N THR A 151 -13.58 15.50 -44.14
CA THR A 151 -14.94 15.52 -43.58
C THR A 151 -15.07 14.39 -42.57
N VAL A 152 -15.53 14.74 -41.37
CA VAL A 152 -15.89 13.79 -40.30
C VAL A 152 -17.39 13.87 -40.01
N GLN A 153 -17.98 12.84 -39.45
CA GLN A 153 -19.37 12.86 -38.99
C GLN A 153 -19.42 13.39 -37.57
N LEU A 154 -20.23 14.42 -37.33
CA LEU A 154 -20.43 15.01 -36.02
C LEU A 154 -21.94 15.05 -35.76
N ASP A 155 -22.44 14.31 -34.78
CA ASP A 155 -23.87 14.14 -34.49
C ASP A 155 -24.75 13.80 -35.71
N GLY A 156 -24.16 13.03 -36.65
CA GLY A 156 -24.80 12.63 -37.91
C GLY A 156 -24.67 13.63 -39.06
N ASP A 157 -24.11 14.81 -38.82
CA ASP A 157 -23.87 15.84 -39.84
C ASP A 157 -22.41 15.84 -40.32
N PRO A 158 -22.18 16.05 -41.64
CA PRO A 158 -20.84 16.14 -42.18
C PRO A 158 -20.17 17.45 -41.77
N HIS A 159 -19.02 17.38 -41.13
CA HIS A 159 -18.21 18.53 -40.69
C HIS A 159 -16.86 18.54 -41.37
N VAL A 160 -16.48 19.60 -42.05
CA VAL A 160 -15.18 19.74 -42.68
C VAL A 160 -14.18 20.32 -41.70
N LEU A 161 -13.09 19.58 -41.46
CA LEU A 161 -12.01 19.99 -40.57
C LEU A 161 -11.23 21.18 -41.20
N ARG A 162 -10.89 22.17 -40.39
CA ARG A 162 -10.07 23.33 -40.76
C ARG A 162 -8.93 23.43 -39.76
N THR A 163 -7.84 22.71 -40.04
CA THR A 163 -6.70 22.59 -39.12
C THR A 163 -5.45 23.29 -39.64
N ALA A 164 -5.45 23.79 -40.86
CA ALA A 164 -4.32 24.56 -41.40
C ALA A 164 -4.15 25.88 -40.60
N GLY A 165 -2.97 26.04 -39.99
CA GLY A 165 -2.64 27.23 -39.18
C GLY A 165 -3.37 27.30 -37.83
N ALA A 166 -3.98 26.20 -37.38
CA ALA A 166 -4.61 26.14 -36.06
C ALA A 166 -3.57 26.29 -34.93
N THR A 167 -3.91 27.09 -33.94
CA THR A 167 -3.08 27.21 -32.73
C THR A 167 -3.32 26.00 -31.84
N VAL A 168 -2.23 25.26 -31.49
CA VAL A 168 -2.30 24.12 -30.58
C VAL A 168 -2.15 24.60 -29.16
N GLU A 169 -3.21 24.41 -28.34
CA GLU A 169 -3.18 24.64 -26.91
C GLU A 169 -3.07 23.31 -26.17
N GLN A 170 -2.04 23.16 -25.35
CA GLN A 170 -1.85 21.95 -24.55
C GLN A 170 -2.63 22.06 -23.23
N LEU A 171 -3.71 21.30 -23.11
CA LEU A 171 -4.48 21.20 -21.87
C LEU A 171 -3.77 20.25 -20.92
N SER A 172 -3.27 20.79 -19.81
CA SER A 172 -2.69 19.97 -18.74
C SER A 172 -3.76 19.51 -17.77
N PRO A 173 -3.65 18.29 -17.19
CA PRO A 173 -4.56 17.81 -16.17
C PRO A 173 -4.68 18.81 -15.02
N ASP A 174 -5.89 18.96 -14.48
CA ASP A 174 -6.14 19.79 -13.31
C ASP A 174 -5.43 19.25 -12.07
N TRP A 175 -5.43 20.03 -10.97
CA TRP A 175 -4.75 19.62 -9.74
C TRP A 175 -5.35 18.35 -9.14
N ARG A 176 -6.66 18.09 -9.34
CA ARG A 176 -7.35 16.89 -8.83
C ARG A 176 -6.88 15.64 -9.57
N ALA A 177 -6.82 15.70 -10.90
CA ALA A 177 -6.32 14.60 -11.71
C ALA A 177 -4.84 14.30 -11.41
N ARG A 178 -4.02 15.35 -11.20
CA ARG A 178 -2.62 15.18 -10.77
C ARG A 178 -2.52 14.56 -9.38
N ALA A 179 -3.31 15.02 -8.41
CA ALA A 179 -3.32 14.44 -7.07
C ALA A 179 -3.74 12.98 -7.11
N LEU A 180 -4.79 12.65 -7.87
CA LEU A 180 -5.25 11.28 -8.04
C LEU A 180 -4.18 10.40 -8.69
N ALA A 181 -3.52 10.87 -9.74
CA ALA A 181 -2.43 10.15 -10.41
C ALA A 181 -1.24 9.87 -9.46
N VAL A 182 -0.94 10.79 -8.54
CA VAL A 182 0.09 10.58 -7.52
C VAL A 182 -0.36 9.53 -6.50
N ILE A 183 -1.58 9.66 -5.97
CA ILE A 183 -2.10 8.77 -4.93
C ILE A 183 -2.26 7.33 -5.46
N THR A 184 -2.68 7.17 -6.71
CA THR A 184 -2.83 5.85 -7.35
C THR A 184 -1.52 5.24 -7.85
N ASN A 185 -0.39 5.91 -7.65
CA ASN A 185 0.91 5.30 -7.90
C ASN A 185 1.16 4.15 -6.89
N PRO A 186 1.47 2.92 -7.34
CA PRO A 186 1.65 1.77 -6.46
C PRO A 186 2.63 2.01 -5.30
N ASN A 187 3.74 2.70 -5.57
CA ASN A 187 4.76 2.98 -4.57
C ASN A 187 4.26 3.98 -3.51
N ILE A 188 3.51 5.00 -3.94
CA ILE A 188 2.92 6.00 -3.04
C ILE A 188 1.83 5.36 -2.17
N ALA A 189 0.94 4.57 -2.78
CA ALA A 189 -0.10 3.83 -2.07
C ALA A 189 0.49 2.91 -0.99
N TYR A 190 1.54 2.18 -1.33
CA TYR A 190 2.25 1.30 -0.41
C TYR A 190 2.92 2.08 0.73
N ILE A 191 3.62 3.18 0.44
CA ILE A 191 4.25 4.03 1.46
C ILE A 191 3.20 4.62 2.40
N LEU A 192 2.08 5.14 1.87
CA LEU A 192 0.98 5.66 2.68
C LEU A 192 0.39 4.59 3.59
N LEU A 193 0.19 3.37 3.06
CA LEU A 193 -0.30 2.25 3.86
C LEU A 193 0.67 1.94 5.02
N MET A 194 1.97 1.89 4.76
CA MET A 194 2.98 1.58 5.77
C MET A 194 3.10 2.68 6.82
N ILE A 195 3.10 3.96 6.41
CA ILE A 195 3.04 5.09 7.35
C ILE A 195 1.76 5.01 8.20
N GLY A 196 0.64 4.65 7.59
CA GLY A 196 -0.64 4.47 8.26
C GLY A 196 -0.58 3.43 9.36
N VAL A 197 -0.12 2.22 9.01
CA VAL A 197 -0.02 1.10 9.95
C VAL A 197 0.97 1.41 11.08
N TYR A 198 2.17 1.88 10.76
CA TYR A 198 3.17 2.18 11.79
C TYR A 198 2.80 3.39 12.65
N GLY A 199 2.14 4.40 12.09
CA GLY A 199 1.63 5.54 12.85
C GLY A 199 0.62 5.10 13.93
N LEU A 200 -0.29 4.19 13.58
CA LEU A 200 -1.24 3.61 14.54
C LEU A 200 -0.54 2.72 15.58
N ILE A 201 0.39 1.85 15.16
CA ILE A 201 1.17 1.02 16.08
C ILE A 201 1.93 1.90 17.10
N PHE A 202 2.55 2.99 16.63
CA PHE A 202 3.27 3.92 17.49
C PHE A 202 2.35 4.57 18.54
N GLU A 203 1.15 4.98 18.14
CA GLU A 203 0.15 5.56 19.05
C GLU A 203 -0.27 4.54 20.13
N PHE A 204 -0.51 3.28 19.75
CA PHE A 204 -0.85 2.23 20.71
C PHE A 204 0.30 1.89 21.67
N MET A 205 1.55 1.99 21.20
CA MET A 205 2.72 1.74 22.05
C MET A 205 3.07 2.93 22.96
N SER A 206 2.67 4.14 22.59
CA SER A 206 2.97 5.38 23.32
C SER A 206 1.73 6.24 23.45
N PRO A 207 0.73 5.81 24.22
CA PRO A 207 -0.55 6.51 24.33
C PRO A 207 -0.33 7.94 24.86
N GLY A 208 -0.93 8.92 24.15
CA GLY A 208 -0.84 10.34 24.46
C GLY A 208 -0.02 11.17 23.48
N ALA A 209 0.65 10.56 22.52
CA ALA A 209 1.37 11.29 21.46
C ALA A 209 0.43 11.94 20.43
N VAL A 210 -0.81 11.44 20.26
CA VAL A 210 -1.92 11.86 19.36
C VAL A 210 -1.52 12.16 17.91
N GLY A 211 -0.40 12.83 17.67
CA GLY A 211 0.05 13.25 16.34
C GLY A 211 0.35 12.10 15.37
N PRO A 212 1.20 11.14 15.72
CA PRO A 212 1.52 9.99 14.85
C PRO A 212 0.29 9.14 14.50
N GLY A 213 -0.61 8.93 15.47
CA GLY A 213 -1.85 8.19 15.25
C GLY A 213 -2.81 8.91 14.30
N ALA A 214 -2.99 10.21 14.46
CA ALA A 214 -3.86 11.00 13.58
C ALA A 214 -3.33 11.03 12.14
N VAL A 215 -2.04 11.31 11.96
CA VAL A 215 -1.40 11.25 10.62
C VAL A 215 -1.47 9.83 10.06
N GLY A 216 -1.20 8.83 10.90
CA GLY A 216 -1.29 7.42 10.52
C GLY A 216 -2.68 7.02 10.04
N ALA A 217 -3.73 7.44 10.73
CA ALA A 217 -5.11 7.17 10.34
C ALA A 217 -5.45 7.77 8.97
N VAL A 218 -5.07 9.03 8.72
CA VAL A 218 -5.28 9.68 7.42
C VAL A 218 -4.51 8.95 6.32
N CYS A 219 -3.23 8.65 6.54
CA CYS A 219 -2.40 7.91 5.56
C CYS A 219 -2.97 6.52 5.28
N LEU A 220 -3.49 5.82 6.29
CA LEU A 220 -4.10 4.50 6.13
C LEU A 220 -5.35 4.57 5.26
N VAL A 221 -6.26 5.52 5.53
CA VAL A 221 -7.49 5.69 4.75
C VAL A 221 -7.17 6.02 3.29
N VAL A 222 -6.25 6.96 3.05
CA VAL A 222 -5.82 7.33 1.69
C VAL A 222 -5.11 6.17 1.00
N GLY A 223 -4.25 5.44 1.72
CA GLY A 223 -3.55 4.25 1.19
C GLY A 223 -4.52 3.12 0.82
N LEU A 224 -5.52 2.83 1.65
CA LEU A 224 -6.56 1.85 1.35
C LEU A 224 -7.44 2.27 0.16
N PHE A 225 -7.79 3.56 0.07
CA PHE A 225 -8.49 4.10 -1.10
C PHE A 225 -7.66 3.90 -2.38
N ALA A 226 -6.38 4.23 -2.34
CA ALA A 226 -5.47 4.02 -3.47
C ALA A 226 -5.35 2.54 -3.85
N LEU A 227 -5.21 1.64 -2.88
CA LEU A 227 -5.15 0.19 -3.11
C LEU A 227 -6.44 -0.37 -3.72
N ASN A 228 -7.60 0.19 -3.39
CA ASN A 228 -8.87 -0.23 -4.01
C ASN A 228 -8.90 0.06 -5.53
N MET A 229 -8.11 1.00 -6.02
CA MET A 229 -7.96 1.32 -7.44
C MET A 229 -6.87 0.51 -8.15
N LEU A 230 -6.09 -0.27 -7.41
CA LEU A 230 -4.98 -1.07 -7.90
C LEU A 230 -5.34 -2.57 -7.94
N PRO A 231 -4.72 -3.36 -8.82
CA PRO A 231 -4.90 -4.81 -8.86
C PRO A 231 -4.19 -5.49 -7.67
N VAL A 232 -4.82 -5.44 -6.49
CA VAL A 232 -4.25 -5.98 -5.24
C VAL A 232 -4.41 -7.49 -5.19
N ASP A 233 -3.36 -8.18 -4.73
CA ASP A 233 -3.41 -9.59 -4.37
C ASP A 233 -3.65 -9.75 -2.85
N TYR A 234 -4.75 -10.41 -2.49
CA TYR A 234 -5.14 -10.59 -1.10
C TYR A 234 -4.17 -11.50 -0.32
N ALA A 235 -3.54 -12.47 -1.00
CA ALA A 235 -2.54 -13.31 -0.36
C ALA A 235 -1.29 -12.51 0.02
N GLY A 236 -0.85 -11.60 -0.87
CA GLY A 236 0.21 -10.64 -0.58
C GLY A 236 -0.13 -9.73 0.60
N ALA A 237 -1.37 -9.20 0.64
CA ALA A 237 -1.84 -8.37 1.75
C ALA A 237 -1.87 -9.15 3.08
N ALA A 238 -2.38 -10.38 3.08
CA ALA A 238 -2.43 -11.23 4.27
C ALA A 238 -1.02 -11.56 4.79
N LEU A 239 -0.09 -11.89 3.88
CA LEU A 239 1.30 -12.19 4.23
C LEU A 239 2.03 -10.97 4.78
N MET A 240 1.74 -9.78 4.24
CA MET A 240 2.27 -8.51 4.75
C MET A 240 1.77 -8.21 6.16
N LEU A 241 0.46 -8.38 6.42
CA LEU A 241 -0.14 -8.20 7.74
C LEU A 241 0.42 -9.22 8.74
N LEU A 242 0.61 -10.48 8.35
CA LEU A 242 1.28 -11.49 9.15
C LEU A 242 2.71 -11.06 9.50
N GLY A 243 3.45 -10.53 8.53
CA GLY A 243 4.81 -10.03 8.74
C GLY A 243 4.87 -8.91 9.79
N ILE A 244 3.97 -7.93 9.69
CA ILE A 244 3.85 -6.85 10.68
C ILE A 244 3.47 -7.41 12.06
N GLY A 245 2.50 -8.32 12.12
CA GLY A 245 2.07 -8.97 13.36
C GLY A 245 3.21 -9.71 14.07
N LEU A 246 4.04 -10.43 13.30
CA LEU A 246 5.22 -11.12 13.83
C LEU A 246 6.29 -10.14 14.35
N LEU A 247 6.52 -9.02 13.67
CA LEU A 247 7.42 -7.97 14.14
C LEU A 247 6.93 -7.34 15.45
N VAL A 248 5.63 -7.09 15.56
CA VAL A 248 5.01 -6.58 16.81
C VAL A 248 5.11 -7.61 17.92
N ALA A 249 4.87 -8.90 17.62
CA ALA A 249 4.98 -9.98 18.59
C ALA A 249 6.41 -10.07 19.17
N GLU A 250 7.45 -9.98 18.34
CA GLU A 250 8.85 -9.95 18.80
C GLU A 250 9.13 -8.75 19.71
N ALA A 251 8.54 -7.57 19.44
CA ALA A 251 8.74 -6.38 20.27
C ALA A 251 8.07 -6.51 21.66
N VAL A 252 6.91 -7.18 21.72
CA VAL A 252 6.12 -7.33 22.97
C VAL A 252 6.61 -8.56 23.77
N MET A 253 6.96 -9.65 23.09
CA MET A 253 7.42 -10.90 23.67
C MET A 253 8.83 -11.22 23.15
N PRO A 254 9.86 -10.50 23.62
CA PRO A 254 11.22 -10.67 23.09
C PRO A 254 11.70 -12.11 23.27
N GLY A 255 11.87 -12.79 22.14
CA GLY A 255 12.33 -14.18 22.06
C GLY A 255 13.77 -14.29 21.52
N LEU A 256 14.01 -15.33 20.74
CA LEU A 256 15.32 -15.60 20.10
C LEU A 256 15.51 -14.84 18.77
N GLY A 257 14.67 -13.84 18.43
CA GLY A 257 14.70 -13.11 17.16
C GLY A 257 13.99 -13.86 16.02
N VAL A 258 13.37 -15.01 16.29
CA VAL A 258 12.73 -15.86 15.27
C VAL A 258 11.53 -15.13 14.64
N PHE A 259 10.70 -14.50 15.46
CA PHE A 259 9.55 -13.72 14.97
C PHE A 259 9.99 -12.50 14.18
N GLY A 260 11.09 -11.85 14.58
CA GLY A 260 11.67 -10.71 13.88
C GLY A 260 12.14 -11.09 12.47
N VAL A 261 12.87 -12.18 12.34
CA VAL A 261 13.35 -12.69 11.04
C VAL A 261 12.19 -13.17 10.18
N ALA A 262 11.30 -14.00 10.72
CA ALA A 262 10.12 -14.49 10.00
C ALA A 262 9.20 -13.33 9.59
N GLY A 263 9.01 -12.34 10.45
CA GLY A 263 8.23 -11.14 10.19
C GLY A 263 8.81 -10.30 9.05
N ALA A 264 10.13 -10.09 9.04
CA ALA A 264 10.80 -9.35 7.96
C ALA A 264 10.68 -10.07 6.61
N ILE A 265 10.86 -11.39 6.60
CA ILE A 265 10.71 -12.22 5.39
C ILE A 265 9.26 -12.17 4.88
N SER A 266 8.28 -12.40 5.78
CA SER A 266 6.86 -12.34 5.43
C SER A 266 6.46 -10.96 4.91
N LEU A 267 6.94 -9.88 5.53
CA LEU A 267 6.69 -8.51 5.08
C LEU A 267 7.29 -8.28 3.69
N ALA A 268 8.51 -8.71 3.44
CA ALA A 268 9.18 -8.56 2.15
C ALA A 268 8.43 -9.30 1.04
N ILE A 269 8.13 -10.59 1.24
CA ILE A 269 7.43 -11.42 0.25
C ILE A 269 6.00 -10.89 0.06
N GLY A 270 5.28 -10.60 1.15
CA GLY A 270 3.91 -10.05 1.10
C GLY A 270 3.85 -8.72 0.35
N SER A 271 4.83 -7.83 0.55
CA SER A 271 4.93 -6.56 -0.18
C SER A 271 5.20 -6.77 -1.67
N MET A 272 6.04 -7.73 -2.04
CA MET A 272 6.30 -8.04 -3.46
C MET A 272 5.08 -8.65 -4.15
N LEU A 273 4.28 -9.42 -3.43
CA LEU A 273 3.06 -10.04 -3.95
C LEU A 273 1.83 -9.12 -3.88
N LEU A 274 1.89 -8.00 -3.13
CA LEU A 274 0.75 -7.13 -2.86
C LEU A 274 0.07 -6.62 -4.12
N ILE A 275 0.84 -6.28 -5.14
CA ILE A 275 0.34 -5.75 -6.41
C ILE A 275 0.70 -6.73 -7.51
N ARG A 276 -0.33 -7.20 -8.25
CA ARG A 276 -0.15 -8.10 -9.38
C ARG A 276 0.72 -7.44 -10.44
N ASP A 277 1.65 -8.21 -10.97
CA ASP A 277 2.59 -7.75 -11.99
C ASP A 277 1.85 -7.46 -13.31
N MET A 278 1.48 -6.19 -13.51
CA MET A 278 0.85 -5.69 -14.72
C MET A 278 1.71 -4.57 -15.33
N PRO A 279 1.74 -4.42 -16.65
CA PRO A 279 2.43 -3.30 -17.29
C PRO A 279 1.95 -1.95 -16.71
N GLY A 280 2.86 -1.17 -16.13
CA GLY A 280 2.56 0.13 -15.51
C GLY A 280 2.23 0.09 -14.01
N TYR A 281 2.01 -1.07 -13.41
CA TYR A 281 1.66 -1.24 -12.00
C TYR A 281 2.66 -2.17 -11.30
N ARG A 282 3.90 -1.69 -11.12
CA ARG A 282 4.94 -2.45 -10.39
C ARG A 282 5.34 -1.73 -9.13
N LEU A 283 5.40 -2.47 -8.03
CA LEU A 283 6.03 -1.97 -6.81
C LEU A 283 7.56 -2.05 -6.97
N SER A 284 8.23 -0.93 -6.73
CA SER A 284 9.68 -0.87 -6.82
C SER A 284 10.34 -1.74 -5.75
N PRO A 285 11.24 -2.67 -6.10
CA PRO A 285 11.96 -3.48 -5.13
C PRO A 285 12.81 -2.63 -4.17
N TYR A 286 13.26 -1.47 -4.60
CA TYR A 286 13.99 -0.52 -3.74
C TYR A 286 13.09 0.08 -2.66
N VAL A 287 11.82 0.39 -2.99
CA VAL A 287 10.83 0.90 -2.02
C VAL A 287 10.51 -0.20 -1.01
N VAL A 288 10.31 -1.44 -1.46
CA VAL A 288 10.08 -2.59 -0.58
C VAL A 288 11.29 -2.80 0.35
N ALA A 289 12.51 -2.85 -0.20
CA ALA A 289 13.73 -3.04 0.59
C ALA A 289 13.94 -1.93 1.62
N ALA A 290 13.70 -0.67 1.23
CA ALA A 290 13.78 0.47 2.14
C ALA A 290 12.75 0.38 3.27
N THR A 291 11.51 0.03 2.94
CA THR A 291 10.43 -0.09 3.93
C THR A 291 10.67 -1.25 4.88
N VAL A 292 11.06 -2.43 4.38
CA VAL A 292 11.40 -3.60 5.22
C VAL A 292 12.60 -3.28 6.12
N GLY A 293 13.64 -2.64 5.58
CA GLY A 293 14.81 -2.21 6.35
C GLY A 293 14.47 -1.20 7.44
N LEU A 294 13.63 -0.21 7.13
CA LEU A 294 13.14 0.77 8.11
C LEU A 294 12.27 0.11 9.19
N SER A 295 11.39 -0.82 8.79
CA SER A 295 10.56 -1.60 9.70
C SER A 295 11.42 -2.40 10.68
N LEU A 296 12.40 -3.13 10.15
CA LEU A 296 13.31 -3.93 10.98
C LEU A 296 14.11 -3.03 11.94
N ALA A 297 14.62 -1.89 11.46
CA ALA A 297 15.32 -0.93 12.31
C ALA A 297 14.42 -0.37 13.42
N PHE A 298 13.18 -0.01 13.10
CA PHE A 298 12.19 0.46 14.07
C PHE A 298 11.95 -0.58 15.17
N PHE A 299 11.67 -1.83 14.80
CA PHE A 299 11.43 -2.89 15.77
C PHE A 299 12.67 -3.28 16.57
N LEU A 300 13.87 -3.23 15.99
CA LEU A 300 15.13 -3.44 16.73
C LEU A 300 15.37 -2.34 17.77
N ILE A 301 15.05 -1.08 17.46
CA ILE A 301 15.14 0.03 18.40
C ILE A 301 14.11 -0.15 19.53
N ALA A 302 12.86 -0.51 19.18
CA ALA A 302 11.81 -0.78 20.16
C ALA A 302 12.20 -1.93 21.09
N LEU A 303 12.71 -3.04 20.53
CA LEU A 303 13.19 -4.19 21.29
C LEU A 303 14.33 -3.82 22.26
N ARG A 304 15.34 -3.07 21.76
CA ARG A 304 16.43 -2.61 22.63
C ARG A 304 15.92 -1.73 23.76
N SER A 305 14.96 -0.85 23.49
CA SER A 305 14.37 0.05 24.48
C SER A 305 13.58 -0.74 25.52
N ALA A 306 12.79 -1.75 25.10
CA ALA A 306 12.05 -2.64 25.98
C ALA A 306 12.99 -3.47 26.88
N LEU A 307 14.03 -4.07 26.30
CA LEU A 307 15.04 -4.83 27.06
C LEU A 307 15.79 -3.95 28.06
N LYS A 308 16.14 -2.71 27.69
CA LYS A 308 16.76 -1.74 28.59
C LYS A 308 15.81 -1.36 29.73
N ALA A 309 14.52 -1.17 29.45
CA ALA A 309 13.51 -0.89 30.47
C ALA A 309 13.34 -2.07 31.43
N ALA A 310 13.24 -3.30 30.89
CA ALA A 310 13.10 -4.51 31.69
C ALA A 310 14.32 -4.82 32.61
N ARG A 311 15.52 -4.40 32.19
CA ARG A 311 16.75 -4.55 32.98
C ARG A 311 17.00 -3.43 33.99
N ARG A 312 16.17 -2.39 34.01
CA ARG A 312 16.30 -1.32 35.02
C ARG A 312 15.94 -1.90 36.39
N GLN A 313 16.86 -1.70 37.36
CA GLN A 313 16.58 -2.06 38.73
C GLN A 313 15.40 -1.24 39.25
N VAL A 314 14.51 -1.90 39.98
CA VAL A 314 13.39 -1.24 40.64
C VAL A 314 13.98 -0.38 41.77
N VAL A 315 14.02 0.93 41.57
CA VAL A 315 14.55 1.91 42.55
C VAL A 315 13.48 2.48 43.49
N THR A 316 12.23 2.03 43.33
CA THR A 316 11.08 2.51 44.14
C THR A 316 10.33 1.35 44.79
N GLY A 317 9.76 1.59 45.98
CA GLY A 317 8.96 0.61 46.70
C GLY A 317 9.76 -0.27 47.68
N ALA A 318 9.14 -1.34 48.19
CA ALA A 318 9.73 -2.20 49.22
C ALA A 318 11.05 -2.86 48.87
N GLN A 319 11.31 -3.08 47.58
CA GLN A 319 12.57 -3.68 47.09
C GLN A 319 13.77 -2.71 47.15
N SER A 320 13.54 -1.41 47.07
CA SER A 320 14.60 -0.42 47.19
C SER A 320 15.14 -0.29 48.60
N LEU A 321 14.33 -0.64 49.59
CA LEU A 321 14.71 -0.65 51.00
C LEU A 321 15.59 -1.85 51.38
N SER A 322 15.50 -2.96 50.62
CA SER A 322 16.34 -4.14 50.84
C SER A 322 17.79 -3.77 50.52
N HIS A 323 18.68 -3.96 51.50
CA HIS A 323 20.10 -3.60 51.47
C HIS A 323 20.40 -2.09 51.57
N ALA A 324 19.39 -1.22 51.80
CA ALA A 324 19.64 0.18 52.06
C ALA A 324 20.41 0.35 53.38
N THR A 325 21.31 1.34 53.39
CA THR A 325 21.96 1.76 54.63
C THR A 325 21.14 2.88 55.27
N GLY A 326 20.98 2.81 56.61
CA GLY A 326 20.30 3.81 57.38
C GLY A 326 21.08 4.17 58.64
N GLU A 327 20.66 5.19 59.33
CA GLU A 327 21.22 5.66 60.63
C GLU A 327 20.17 5.55 61.72
N VAL A 328 20.52 5.00 62.87
CA VAL A 328 19.64 4.85 64.00
C VAL A 328 19.36 6.23 64.59
N ARG A 329 18.10 6.67 64.59
CA ARG A 329 17.62 7.90 65.22
C ARG A 329 17.34 7.74 66.70
N ARG A 330 16.69 6.65 67.04
CA ARG A 330 16.27 6.30 68.42
C ARG A 330 16.13 4.78 68.53
N TRP A 331 16.63 4.22 69.63
CA TRP A 331 16.58 2.77 69.84
C TRP A 331 16.22 2.49 71.31
N ALA A 332 15.31 1.50 71.51
CA ALA A 332 14.92 1.02 72.81
C ALA A 332 14.68 -0.51 72.80
N GLY A 333 15.53 -1.24 73.54
CA GLY A 333 15.45 -2.73 73.53
C GLY A 333 15.79 -3.32 72.18
N ALA A 334 14.86 -4.07 71.56
CA ALA A 334 15.02 -4.72 70.27
C ALA A 334 14.41 -3.93 69.11
N GLU A 335 13.77 -2.77 69.34
CA GLU A 335 13.07 -1.98 68.33
C GLU A 335 13.49 -0.50 68.43
N GLY A 336 13.40 0.19 67.29
CA GLY A 336 13.71 1.59 67.23
C GLY A 336 13.31 2.28 65.93
N LEU A 337 13.80 3.48 65.71
CA LEU A 337 13.57 4.29 64.54
C LEU A 337 14.89 4.50 63.83
N ILE A 338 14.89 4.18 62.53
CA ILE A 338 16.03 4.43 61.66
C ILE A 338 15.65 5.41 60.56
N HIS A 339 16.60 6.23 60.15
CA HIS A 339 16.46 7.08 58.99
C HIS A 339 17.15 6.44 57.77
N THR A 340 16.38 6.16 56.72
CA THR A 340 16.91 5.59 55.48
C THR A 340 16.13 6.11 54.28
N GLN A 341 16.83 6.40 53.18
CA GLN A 341 16.25 6.92 51.92
C GLN A 341 15.41 8.22 52.08
N GLY A 342 15.72 9.02 53.09
CA GLY A 342 15.01 10.29 53.35
C GLY A 342 13.75 10.15 54.21
N GLU A 343 13.46 8.98 54.73
CA GLU A 343 12.28 8.70 55.59
C GLU A 343 12.67 7.99 56.88
N ASP A 344 11.88 8.20 57.94
CA ASP A 344 12.03 7.54 59.21
C ASP A 344 11.16 6.26 59.26
N TRP A 345 11.79 5.12 59.49
CA TRP A 345 11.16 3.80 59.48
C TRP A 345 11.30 3.13 60.86
N GLN A 346 10.25 2.44 61.28
CA GLN A 346 10.38 1.53 62.40
C GLN A 346 11.30 0.35 62.02
N ALA A 347 12.20 -0.01 62.93
CA ALA A 347 13.13 -1.09 62.68
C ALA A 347 13.29 -1.99 63.91
N ARG A 348 13.62 -3.27 63.64
CA ARG A 348 13.92 -4.28 64.64
C ARG A 348 15.31 -4.90 64.33
N SER A 349 16.08 -5.15 65.40
CA SER A 349 17.37 -5.83 65.29
C SER A 349 17.52 -6.84 66.41
N PRO A 350 18.14 -8.05 66.13
CA PRO A 350 18.52 -9.00 67.16
C PRO A 350 19.66 -8.50 68.07
N ALA A 351 20.42 -7.51 67.57
CA ALA A 351 21.54 -6.94 68.35
C ALA A 351 21.15 -5.56 68.89
N PRO A 352 21.62 -5.18 70.09
CA PRO A 352 21.39 -3.85 70.67
C PRO A 352 22.11 -2.82 69.79
N LEU A 353 21.37 -1.74 69.45
CA LEU A 353 21.89 -0.65 68.62
C LEU A 353 21.89 0.65 69.45
N VAL A 354 22.75 1.61 69.05
CA VAL A 354 22.79 2.97 69.69
C VAL A 354 22.46 4.04 68.66
N ALA A 355 21.90 5.16 69.14
CA ALA A 355 21.60 6.32 68.27
C ALA A 355 22.86 6.80 67.55
N GLY A 356 22.74 7.12 66.28
CA GLY A 356 23.85 7.49 65.38
C GLY A 356 24.55 6.30 64.72
N GLN A 357 24.25 5.07 65.08
CA GLN A 357 24.89 3.88 64.49
C GLN A 357 24.35 3.60 63.07
N LYS A 358 25.28 3.29 62.17
CA LYS A 358 24.94 2.85 60.80
C LYS A 358 24.44 1.43 60.81
N VAL A 359 23.33 1.19 60.12
CA VAL A 359 22.68 -0.11 59.99
C VAL A 359 22.40 -0.42 58.52
N ARG A 360 22.34 -1.70 58.19
CA ARG A 360 21.92 -2.19 56.87
C ARG A 360 20.59 -2.91 57.01
N VAL A 361 19.65 -2.60 56.15
CA VAL A 361 18.36 -3.29 56.08
C VAL A 361 18.58 -4.68 55.46
N THR A 362 18.26 -5.74 56.19
CA THR A 362 18.35 -7.14 55.74
C THR A 362 17.02 -7.72 55.34
N GLY A 363 15.88 -7.10 55.79
CA GLY A 363 14.56 -7.55 55.48
C GLY A 363 13.50 -6.58 55.90
N ARG A 364 12.23 -6.97 55.67
CA ARG A 364 11.05 -6.21 56.06
C ARG A 364 9.93 -7.14 56.58
N ASP A 365 9.30 -6.77 57.65
CA ASP A 365 8.11 -7.40 58.17
C ASP A 365 6.99 -6.35 58.28
N GLY A 366 6.07 -6.36 57.32
CA GLY A 366 5.02 -5.34 57.20
C GLY A 366 5.59 -3.93 57.03
N LEU A 367 5.43 -3.03 58.02
CA LEU A 367 5.98 -1.66 58.06
C LEU A 367 7.26 -1.55 58.88
N THR A 368 7.77 -2.66 59.42
CA THR A 368 8.99 -2.67 60.27
C THR A 368 10.14 -3.24 59.44
N LEU A 369 11.29 -2.52 59.41
CA LEU A 369 12.50 -2.99 58.75
C LEU A 369 13.29 -3.89 59.70
N ILE A 370 13.86 -4.95 59.19
CA ILE A 370 14.82 -5.79 59.92
C ILE A 370 16.22 -5.27 59.54
N VAL A 371 16.98 -4.94 60.55
CA VAL A 371 18.29 -4.31 60.35
C VAL A 371 19.41 -4.96 61.16
N GLU A 372 20.61 -4.89 60.63
CA GLU A 372 21.83 -5.33 61.29
C GLU A 372 22.87 -4.20 61.33
N PRO A 373 23.72 -4.14 62.38
CA PRO A 373 24.78 -3.17 62.46
C PRO A 373 25.80 -3.34 61.28
N VAL A 374 26.17 -2.26 60.65
CA VAL A 374 27.29 -2.28 59.71
C VAL A 374 28.56 -2.32 60.54
N LEU A 375 29.26 -3.47 60.52
CA LEU A 375 30.60 -3.58 61.09
C LEU A 375 31.55 -2.74 60.22
N ASP A 376 32.15 -1.68 60.77
CA ASP A 376 33.19 -0.90 60.11
C ASP A 376 34.46 -1.78 59.90
N THR A 377 34.44 -2.59 58.85
CA THR A 377 35.62 -3.35 58.41
C THR A 377 35.99 -2.94 56.98
N GLU A 378 36.06 -1.69 56.69
CA GLU A 378 36.77 -1.16 55.51
C GLU A 378 37.69 -0.02 55.92
N PRO A 379 39.02 -0.21 55.73
CA PRO A 379 39.96 0.93 55.89
C PRO A 379 39.66 1.97 54.78
N PRO A 380 39.87 3.26 55.03
CA PRO A 380 39.66 4.33 54.04
C PRO A 380 40.53 4.02 52.83
N ALA A 381 39.91 3.89 51.64
CA ALA A 381 40.62 3.84 50.38
C ALA A 381 41.44 5.13 50.25
N ALA A 382 42.79 4.92 50.07
CA ALA A 382 43.76 5.96 49.85
C ALA A 382 43.62 6.61 48.45
#